data_9232972bc0c8019276f737173a3cf3fa
#
_entry.id   9232972bc0c8019276f737173a3cf3fa
#
_cell.length_a   1.000
_cell.length_b   1.000
_cell.length_c   1.000
_cell.angle_alpha   90.00
_cell.angle_beta   90.00
_cell.angle_gamma   90.00
#
_symmetry.space_group_name_H-M   'P 1'
#
loop_
_entity.id
_entity.type
_entity.pdbx_description
1 polymer ?
#
loop_
_entity_poly.entity_id
_entity_poly.type
_entity_poly.pdbx_seq_one_letter_code
_entity_poly.pdbx_strand_id
1 'polypeptide(L)'
;TLNLAFKSARDKRHEFMTVEHLLLALLDDASASNVLKACGADISVLRQDLIEFVDSTTPIISDIQLEQETQPTHGFQRVLQRAVFQVNSANHSEVMGANVIVAIFSEQESQAVYFLRLQNIARIDVVNYISHGISKYVDQPESSSEESNSNTESATASDSQEESLLSQFATNLNEQAALGNIDPLIGRAAEVERVSQILVRRRKNNPLLVGESGVGKTAIAEGLAKLIIEDAVPEPLKG
;
A
#
# COMPACT_ATOMS: atom_id res chain seq x y z
N THR A 1 -19.11 9.52 -1.64
CA THR A 1 -19.18 8.09 -1.33
C THR A 1 -20.12 7.81 -0.17
N LEU A 2 -19.91 8.39 1.06
CA LEU A 2 -20.77 8.16 2.23
C LEU A 2 -22.24 8.54 1.97
N ASN A 3 -22.48 9.70 1.36
CA ASN A 3 -23.83 10.14 1.02
C ASN A 3 -24.53 9.19 0.04
N LEU A 4 -23.77 8.53 -0.84
CA LEU A 4 -24.31 7.51 -1.75
C LEU A 4 -24.70 6.24 -0.99
N ALA A 5 -23.90 5.79 -0.03
CA ALA A 5 -24.24 4.65 0.81
C ALA A 5 -25.51 4.90 1.61
N PHE A 6 -25.63 6.08 2.23
CA PHE A 6 -26.85 6.48 2.95
C PHE A 6 -28.07 6.57 2.04
N LYS A 7 -27.91 7.19 0.88
CA LYS A 7 -28.99 7.32 -0.10
C LYS A 7 -29.47 5.93 -0.58
N SER A 8 -28.53 5.05 -0.94
CA SER A 8 -28.86 3.69 -1.38
C SER A 8 -29.60 2.87 -0.32
N ALA A 9 -29.12 2.91 0.93
CA ALA A 9 -29.77 2.21 2.03
C ALA A 9 -31.17 2.77 2.31
N ARG A 10 -31.33 4.09 2.25
CA ARG A 10 -32.61 4.78 2.47
C ARG A 10 -33.61 4.54 1.34
N ASP A 11 -33.16 4.58 0.08
CA ASP A 11 -34.01 4.34 -1.09
C ASP A 11 -34.55 2.90 -1.09
N LYS A 12 -33.79 1.94 -0.56
CA LYS A 12 -34.19 0.56 -0.35
C LYS A 12 -34.93 0.32 0.98
N ARG A 13 -35.10 1.36 1.79
CA ARG A 13 -35.72 1.30 3.13
C ARG A 13 -35.06 0.30 4.07
N HIS A 14 -33.76 0.12 3.97
CA HIS A 14 -33.03 -0.74 4.88
C HIS A 14 -32.97 -0.13 6.29
N GLU A 15 -33.23 -0.93 7.32
CA GLU A 15 -33.17 -0.51 8.72
C GLU A 15 -31.74 -0.17 9.14
N PHE A 16 -30.78 -0.96 8.66
CA PHE A 16 -29.38 -0.80 9.02
C PHE A 16 -28.50 -0.51 7.81
N MET A 17 -27.54 0.42 8.01
CA MET A 17 -26.46 0.63 7.08
C MET A 17 -25.21 -0.14 7.55
N THR A 18 -24.82 -1.14 6.79
CA THR A 18 -23.74 -2.07 7.12
C THR A 18 -22.44 -1.76 6.35
N VAL A 19 -21.37 -2.48 6.66
CA VAL A 19 -20.08 -2.36 5.97
C VAL A 19 -20.20 -2.72 4.48
N GLU A 20 -21.11 -3.62 4.14
CA GLU A 20 -21.40 -4.04 2.76
C GLU A 20 -21.99 -2.88 1.93
N HIS A 21 -22.87 -2.07 2.51
CA HIS A 21 -23.37 -0.85 1.86
C HIS A 21 -22.22 0.15 1.61
N LEU A 22 -21.28 0.25 2.56
CA LEU A 22 -20.12 1.10 2.39
C LEU A 22 -19.21 0.62 1.26
N LEU A 23 -18.92 -0.69 1.23
CA LEU A 23 -18.12 -1.27 0.16
C LEU A 23 -18.80 -1.09 -1.21
N LEU A 24 -20.12 -1.31 -1.29
CA LEU A 24 -20.89 -1.10 -2.52
C LEU A 24 -20.77 0.35 -3.04
N ALA A 25 -20.87 1.34 -2.15
CA ALA A 25 -20.69 2.74 -2.52
C ALA A 25 -19.23 3.10 -2.88
N LEU A 26 -18.26 2.37 -2.33
CA LEU A 26 -16.85 2.53 -2.67
C LEU A 26 -16.51 2.00 -4.07
N LEU A 27 -17.29 1.05 -4.61
CA LEU A 27 -17.10 0.60 -5.99
C LEU A 27 -17.35 1.71 -7.03
N ASP A 28 -18.12 2.74 -6.66
CA ASP A 28 -18.37 3.92 -7.49
C ASP A 28 -17.37 5.06 -7.24
N ASP A 29 -16.51 4.91 -6.25
CA ASP A 29 -15.43 5.85 -5.95
C ASP A 29 -14.20 5.56 -6.82
N ALA A 30 -13.68 6.57 -7.51
CA ALA A 30 -12.55 6.39 -8.42
C ALA A 30 -11.29 5.87 -7.73
N SER A 31 -10.98 6.40 -6.54
CA SER A 31 -9.80 5.98 -5.76
C SER A 31 -9.92 4.53 -5.33
N ALA A 32 -11.06 4.15 -4.75
CA ALA A 32 -11.32 2.79 -4.27
C ALA A 32 -11.40 1.78 -5.42
N SER A 33 -12.11 2.12 -6.50
CA SER A 33 -12.26 1.26 -7.68
C SER A 33 -10.92 0.97 -8.36
N ASN A 34 -10.05 1.97 -8.51
CA ASN A 34 -8.73 1.80 -9.10
C ASN A 34 -7.86 0.86 -8.25
N VAL A 35 -7.87 1.02 -6.93
CA VAL A 35 -7.13 0.12 -6.01
C VAL A 35 -7.63 -1.31 -6.14
N LEU A 36 -8.95 -1.53 -6.12
CA LEU A 36 -9.53 -2.87 -6.23
C LEU A 36 -9.20 -3.53 -7.57
N LYS A 37 -9.29 -2.80 -8.68
CA LYS A 37 -8.89 -3.30 -10.01
C LYS A 37 -7.42 -3.67 -10.07
N ALA A 38 -6.54 -2.82 -9.52
CA ALA A 38 -5.11 -3.09 -9.45
C ALA A 38 -4.76 -4.32 -8.60
N CYS A 39 -5.60 -4.62 -7.59
CA CYS A 39 -5.51 -5.84 -6.80
C CYS A 39 -6.17 -7.06 -7.48
N GLY A 40 -6.75 -6.89 -8.68
CA GLY A 40 -7.36 -7.96 -9.46
C GLY A 40 -8.83 -8.22 -9.16
N ALA A 41 -9.56 -7.23 -8.63
CA ALA A 41 -10.99 -7.35 -8.41
C ALA A 41 -11.79 -7.29 -9.72
N ASP A 42 -12.70 -8.22 -9.90
CA ASP A 42 -13.81 -8.05 -10.83
C ASP A 42 -14.91 -7.23 -10.14
N ILE A 43 -14.94 -5.92 -10.47
CA ILE A 43 -15.89 -4.98 -9.87
C ILE A 43 -17.35 -5.37 -10.18
N SER A 44 -17.61 -6.00 -11.32
CA SER A 44 -18.95 -6.39 -11.75
C SER A 44 -19.47 -7.53 -10.89
N VAL A 45 -18.67 -8.56 -10.71
CA VAL A 45 -18.99 -9.72 -9.86
C VAL A 45 -19.14 -9.29 -8.41
N LEU A 46 -18.17 -8.51 -7.88
CA LEU A 46 -18.21 -8.02 -6.52
C LEU A 46 -19.45 -7.17 -6.23
N ARG A 47 -19.86 -6.35 -7.19
CA ARG A 47 -21.09 -5.54 -7.09
C ARG A 47 -22.32 -6.40 -7.03
N GLN A 48 -22.41 -7.42 -7.88
CA GLN A 48 -23.56 -8.33 -7.91
C GLN A 48 -23.70 -9.10 -6.61
N ASP A 49 -22.60 -9.68 -6.12
CA ASP A 49 -22.58 -10.43 -4.85
C ASP A 49 -22.99 -9.56 -3.66
N LEU A 50 -22.49 -8.32 -3.61
CA LEU A 50 -22.85 -7.37 -2.56
C LEU A 50 -24.32 -6.95 -2.61
N ILE A 51 -24.86 -6.70 -3.80
CA ILE A 51 -26.28 -6.32 -3.96
C ILE A 51 -27.17 -7.49 -3.51
N GLU A 52 -26.89 -8.71 -3.98
CA GLU A 52 -27.66 -9.90 -3.62
C GLU A 52 -27.62 -10.15 -2.11
N PHE A 53 -26.45 -10.02 -1.50
CA PHE A 53 -26.30 -10.18 -0.06
C PHE A 53 -27.05 -9.11 0.72
N VAL A 54 -26.88 -7.84 0.37
CA VAL A 54 -27.53 -6.71 1.06
C VAL A 54 -29.06 -6.82 0.96
N ASP A 55 -29.59 -7.14 -0.23
CA ASP A 55 -31.04 -7.23 -0.45
C ASP A 55 -31.65 -8.46 0.24
N SER A 56 -30.89 -9.55 0.41
CA SER A 56 -31.39 -10.77 1.07
C SER A 56 -31.28 -10.74 2.60
N THR A 57 -30.31 -10.00 3.13
CA THR A 57 -29.95 -10.11 4.57
C THR A 57 -30.36 -8.88 5.38
N THR A 58 -30.47 -7.71 4.74
CA THR A 58 -30.78 -6.48 5.49
C THR A 58 -32.27 -6.34 5.73
N PRO A 59 -32.73 -6.17 7.01
CA PRO A 59 -34.13 -5.94 7.32
C PRO A 59 -34.64 -4.66 6.65
N ILE A 60 -35.87 -4.72 6.16
CA ILE A 60 -36.56 -3.58 5.54
C ILE A 60 -37.50 -2.95 6.58
N ILE A 61 -37.48 -1.62 6.67
CA ILE A 61 -38.38 -0.85 7.52
C ILE A 61 -39.82 -1.06 7.05
N SER A 62 -40.69 -1.59 7.91
CA SER A 62 -42.10 -1.83 7.60
C SER A 62 -42.87 -0.51 7.52
N ASP A 63 -43.94 -0.48 6.68
CA ASP A 63 -44.79 0.72 6.49
C ASP A 63 -45.44 1.25 7.78
N ILE A 64 -45.44 0.45 8.84
CA ILE A 64 -46.02 0.83 10.17
C ILE A 64 -45.02 1.73 10.96
N GLN A 65 -43.72 1.74 10.58
CA GLN A 65 -42.63 2.47 11.25
C GLN A 65 -42.06 3.61 10.39
N LEU A 66 -42.92 4.37 9.75
CA LEU A 66 -42.58 5.47 8.81
C LEU A 66 -41.67 6.55 9.38
N GLU A 67 -41.50 6.62 10.70
CA GLU A 67 -40.61 7.61 11.37
C GLU A 67 -39.20 7.04 11.66
N GLN A 68 -38.94 5.75 11.36
CA GLN A 68 -37.65 5.15 11.66
C GLN A 68 -36.65 5.43 10.52
N GLU A 69 -35.57 6.10 10.85
CA GLU A 69 -34.49 6.37 9.91
C GLU A 69 -33.48 5.22 9.88
N THR A 70 -32.84 5.01 8.71
CA THR A 70 -31.73 4.05 8.56
C THR A 70 -30.60 4.35 9.54
N GLN A 71 -30.21 3.38 10.35
CA GLN A 71 -29.15 3.55 11.35
C GLN A 71 -27.85 2.89 10.95
N PRO A 72 -26.68 3.54 11.13
CA PRO A 72 -25.41 2.92 10.88
C PRO A 72 -25.09 1.86 11.94
N THR A 73 -24.65 0.68 11.52
CA THR A 73 -24.19 -0.38 12.42
C THR A 73 -22.89 0.00 13.13
N HIS A 74 -22.61 -0.65 14.26
CA HIS A 74 -21.34 -0.47 14.97
C HIS A 74 -20.12 -0.81 14.11
N GLY A 75 -20.20 -1.84 13.26
CA GLY A 75 -19.14 -2.19 12.30
C GLY A 75 -18.86 -1.05 11.32
N PHE A 76 -19.89 -0.46 10.76
CA PHE A 76 -19.79 0.69 9.88
C PHE A 76 -19.10 1.89 10.58
N GLN A 77 -19.51 2.21 11.79
CA GLN A 77 -18.92 3.32 12.57
C GLN A 77 -17.45 3.06 12.90
N ARG A 78 -17.08 1.82 13.29
CA ARG A 78 -15.69 1.44 13.58
C ARG A 78 -14.80 1.56 12.35
N VAL A 79 -15.28 1.14 11.18
CA VAL A 79 -14.52 1.28 9.92
C VAL A 79 -14.19 2.74 9.64
N LEU A 80 -15.18 3.63 9.74
CA LEU A 80 -14.96 5.05 9.51
C LEU A 80 -14.00 5.68 10.52
N GLN A 81 -14.16 5.37 11.81
CA GLN A 81 -13.26 5.85 12.86
C GLN A 81 -11.81 5.39 12.61
N ARG A 82 -11.62 4.13 12.21
CA ARG A 82 -10.28 3.62 11.86
C ARG A 82 -9.69 4.29 10.63
N ALA A 83 -10.48 4.49 9.58
CA ALA A 83 -10.03 5.20 8.39
C ALA A 83 -9.53 6.61 8.73
N VAL A 84 -10.30 7.36 9.51
CA VAL A 84 -9.91 8.70 9.97
C VAL A 84 -8.66 8.66 10.85
N PHE A 85 -8.58 7.71 11.79
CA PHE A 85 -7.42 7.55 12.67
C PHE A 85 -6.14 7.23 11.87
N GLN A 86 -6.22 6.32 10.89
CA GLN A 86 -5.08 5.98 10.03
C GLN A 86 -4.57 7.17 9.23
N VAL A 87 -5.48 7.95 8.64
CA VAL A 87 -5.13 9.14 7.85
C VAL A 87 -4.48 10.21 8.73
N ASN A 88 -5.04 10.48 9.91
CA ASN A 88 -4.47 11.42 10.86
C ASN A 88 -3.09 10.98 11.36
N SER A 89 -2.89 9.68 11.61
CA SER A 89 -1.59 9.12 12.03
C SER A 89 -0.53 9.20 10.93
N ALA A 90 -0.94 9.18 9.67
CA ALA A 90 -0.06 9.34 8.51
C ALA A 90 0.14 10.82 8.10
N ASN A 91 -0.35 11.76 8.90
CA ASN A 91 -0.27 13.21 8.66
C ASN A 91 -0.89 13.66 7.31
N HIS A 92 -1.86 12.91 6.81
CA HIS A 92 -2.67 13.28 5.65
C HIS A 92 -3.92 14.05 6.08
N SER A 93 -4.36 15.00 5.26
CA SER A 93 -5.53 15.86 5.54
C SER A 93 -6.85 15.29 5.05
N GLU A 94 -6.84 14.34 4.12
CA GLU A 94 -8.04 13.83 3.46
C GLU A 94 -8.13 12.31 3.53
N VAL A 95 -9.35 11.80 3.80
CA VAL A 95 -9.65 10.37 3.80
C VAL A 95 -10.10 9.97 2.40
N MET A 96 -9.27 9.21 1.69
CA MET A 96 -9.59 8.66 0.38
C MET A 96 -10.37 7.33 0.50
N GLY A 97 -11.11 6.95 -0.56
CA GLY A 97 -11.80 5.66 -0.62
C GLY A 97 -10.87 4.46 -0.41
N ALA A 98 -9.64 4.55 -0.89
CA ALA A 98 -8.59 3.55 -0.68
C ALA A 98 -8.28 3.30 0.82
N ASN A 99 -8.22 4.35 1.65
CA ASN A 99 -8.00 4.23 3.09
C ASN A 99 -9.17 3.52 3.78
N VAL A 100 -10.39 3.77 3.30
CA VAL A 100 -11.59 3.10 3.83
C VAL A 100 -11.58 1.61 3.51
N ILE A 101 -11.12 1.19 2.31
CA ILE A 101 -10.96 -0.24 1.98
C ILE A 101 -9.99 -0.92 2.96
N VAL A 102 -8.84 -0.31 3.26
CA VAL A 102 -7.89 -0.84 4.25
C VAL A 102 -8.54 -1.00 5.63
N ALA A 103 -9.37 -0.03 6.02
CA ALA A 103 -10.10 -0.09 7.30
C ALA A 103 -11.18 -1.19 7.31
N ILE A 104 -11.86 -1.48 6.18
CA ILE A 104 -12.84 -2.56 6.04
C ILE A 104 -12.21 -3.91 6.38
N PHE A 105 -10.98 -4.20 5.94
CA PHE A 105 -10.28 -5.44 6.26
C PHE A 105 -10.06 -5.68 7.76
N SER A 106 -10.23 -4.67 8.60
CA SER A 106 -10.15 -4.82 10.05
C SER A 106 -11.41 -5.45 10.67
N GLU A 107 -12.54 -5.44 9.95
CA GLU A 107 -13.79 -6.10 10.34
C GLU A 107 -13.83 -7.51 9.76
N GLN A 108 -13.04 -8.43 10.31
CA GLN A 108 -12.80 -9.77 9.76
C GLN A 108 -14.07 -10.64 9.63
N GLU A 109 -15.08 -10.36 10.43
CA GLU A 109 -16.36 -11.07 10.45
C GLU A 109 -17.38 -10.49 9.45
N SER A 110 -17.06 -9.40 8.76
CA SER A 110 -17.93 -8.78 7.76
C SER A 110 -17.94 -9.58 6.46
N GLN A 111 -19.13 -9.70 5.85
CA GLN A 111 -19.27 -10.32 4.53
C GLN A 111 -18.54 -9.51 3.45
N ALA A 112 -18.40 -8.21 3.62
CA ALA A 112 -17.58 -7.39 2.74
C ALA A 112 -16.15 -7.92 2.62
N VAL A 113 -15.52 -8.29 3.74
CA VAL A 113 -14.17 -8.90 3.76
C VAL A 113 -14.18 -10.30 3.15
N TYR A 114 -15.24 -11.07 3.37
CA TYR A 114 -15.38 -12.39 2.75
C TYR A 114 -15.41 -12.31 1.22
N PHE A 115 -16.20 -11.41 0.64
CA PHE A 115 -16.27 -11.23 -0.82
C PHE A 115 -14.94 -10.73 -1.40
N LEU A 116 -14.23 -9.83 -0.72
CA LEU A 116 -12.89 -9.42 -1.14
C LEU A 116 -11.89 -10.59 -1.13
N ARG A 117 -11.94 -11.44 -0.10
CA ARG A 117 -11.10 -12.66 -0.03
C ARG A 117 -11.47 -13.70 -1.07
N LEU A 118 -12.75 -13.84 -1.42
CA LEU A 118 -13.22 -14.74 -2.48
C LEU A 118 -12.57 -14.38 -3.82
N GLN A 119 -12.31 -13.11 -4.07
CA GLN A 119 -11.58 -12.62 -5.23
C GLN A 119 -10.05 -12.57 -5.02
N ASN A 120 -9.53 -13.29 -4.02
CA ASN A 120 -8.10 -13.33 -3.69
C ASN A 120 -7.47 -11.97 -3.34
N ILE A 121 -8.26 -11.01 -2.85
CA ILE A 121 -7.75 -9.72 -2.43
C ILE A 121 -7.46 -9.77 -0.94
N ALA A 122 -6.19 -9.57 -0.57
CA ALA A 122 -5.76 -9.46 0.81
C ALA A 122 -5.51 -7.99 1.19
N ARG A 123 -5.57 -7.70 2.50
CA ARG A 123 -5.26 -6.36 3.02
C ARG A 123 -3.89 -5.87 2.56
N ILE A 124 -2.91 -6.78 2.51
CA ILE A 124 -1.54 -6.45 2.12
C ILE A 124 -1.44 -5.98 0.67
N ASP A 125 -2.24 -6.56 -0.24
CA ASP A 125 -2.26 -6.18 -1.65
C ASP A 125 -2.71 -4.72 -1.79
N VAL A 126 -3.79 -4.35 -1.07
CA VAL A 126 -4.32 -2.98 -1.04
C VAL A 126 -3.30 -1.99 -0.45
N VAL A 127 -2.64 -2.36 0.66
CA VAL A 127 -1.62 -1.53 1.29
C VAL A 127 -0.41 -1.35 0.38
N ASN A 128 0.07 -2.41 -0.27
CA ASN A 128 1.20 -2.36 -1.21
C ASN A 128 0.87 -1.45 -2.41
N TYR A 129 -0.34 -1.55 -2.94
CA TYR A 129 -0.73 -0.66 -4.03
C TYR A 129 -0.80 0.82 -3.60
N ILE A 130 -1.36 1.12 -2.41
CA ILE A 130 -1.45 2.49 -1.91
C ILE A 130 -0.05 3.08 -1.62
N SER A 131 0.85 2.27 -1.04
CA SER A 131 2.17 2.73 -0.60
C SER A 131 3.21 2.73 -1.70
N HIS A 132 3.14 1.80 -2.65
CA HIS A 132 4.20 1.54 -3.62
C HIS A 132 3.70 1.51 -5.07
N GLY A 133 2.40 1.63 -5.32
CA GLY A 133 1.82 1.53 -6.65
C GLY A 133 1.92 0.12 -7.28
N ILE A 134 2.30 -0.90 -6.50
CA ILE A 134 2.51 -2.26 -6.99
C ILE A 134 1.16 -2.92 -7.24
N SER A 135 0.83 -3.13 -8.52
CA SER A 135 -0.35 -3.89 -8.95
C SER A 135 -0.09 -5.40 -8.82
N LYS A 136 -1.10 -6.14 -8.35
CA LYS A 136 -1.02 -7.62 -8.26
C LYS A 136 -1.05 -8.29 -9.62
N TYR A 137 -1.70 -7.66 -10.59
CA TYR A 137 -1.76 -8.09 -11.97
C TYR A 137 -1.06 -7.04 -12.83
N VAL A 138 0.10 -7.39 -13.37
CA VAL A 138 0.68 -6.67 -14.50
C VAL A 138 -0.17 -7.04 -15.70
N ASP A 139 -0.83 -6.08 -16.33
CA ASP A 139 -1.53 -6.28 -17.59
C ASP A 139 -0.57 -6.97 -18.57
N GLN A 140 -0.83 -8.24 -18.87
CA GLN A 140 -0.25 -8.85 -20.07
C GLN A 140 -0.98 -8.20 -21.25
N PRO A 141 -0.29 -7.53 -22.16
CA PRO A 141 -0.92 -7.09 -23.40
C PRO A 141 -1.42 -8.33 -24.12
N GLU A 142 -2.71 -8.35 -24.47
CA GLU A 142 -3.30 -9.35 -25.35
C GLU A 142 -2.46 -9.41 -26.64
N SER A 143 -1.58 -10.42 -26.73
CA SER A 143 -0.89 -10.73 -27.96
C SER A 143 -1.76 -11.70 -28.75
N SER A 144 -2.42 -11.16 -29.77
CA SER A 144 -2.84 -11.94 -30.92
C SER A 144 -1.62 -12.71 -31.48
N SER A 145 -1.86 -14.01 -31.62
CA SER A 145 -1.02 -15.00 -32.29
C SER A 145 -0.21 -14.50 -33.48
N GLU A 146 1.12 -14.74 -33.46
CA GLU A 146 1.85 -15.33 -34.59
C GLU A 146 3.23 -15.87 -34.13
N GLU A 147 3.49 -17.11 -34.49
CA GLU A 147 4.71 -17.84 -34.23
C GLU A 147 5.91 -17.23 -34.97
N SER A 148 7.02 -17.08 -34.30
CA SER A 148 8.32 -17.53 -34.87
C SER A 148 9.47 -17.32 -33.88
N ASN A 149 10.27 -18.39 -33.79
CA ASN A 149 11.56 -18.57 -33.12
C ASN A 149 12.51 -17.35 -33.15
N SER A 150 13.07 -17.03 -32.01
CA SER A 150 14.54 -17.11 -31.84
C SER A 150 14.99 -16.58 -30.49
N ASN A 151 15.95 -17.26 -29.93
CA ASN A 151 16.72 -17.06 -28.71
C ASN A 151 17.14 -15.62 -28.39
N THR A 152 17.31 -15.42 -27.07
CA THR A 152 18.34 -14.61 -26.42
C THR A 152 17.89 -13.21 -25.88
N GLU A 153 18.04 -13.09 -24.56
CA GLU A 153 18.28 -11.86 -23.79
C GLU A 153 17.15 -10.84 -23.63
N SER A 154 16.48 -10.89 -22.49
CA SER A 154 15.93 -9.68 -21.85
C SER A 154 15.78 -9.87 -20.34
N ALA A 155 16.87 -9.67 -19.65
CA ALA A 155 16.93 -9.48 -18.22
C ALA A 155 17.24 -8.01 -17.91
N THR A 156 16.52 -7.06 -18.54
CA THR A 156 16.80 -5.61 -18.35
C THR A 156 15.58 -4.70 -18.25
N ALA A 157 14.35 -5.23 -18.23
CA ALA A 157 13.15 -4.36 -18.18
C ALA A 157 12.54 -4.18 -16.79
N SER A 158 12.92 -4.97 -15.77
CA SER A 158 12.45 -4.84 -14.40
C SER A 158 13.27 -3.86 -13.55
N ASP A 159 14.53 -3.64 -13.91
CA ASP A 159 15.47 -2.80 -13.14
C ASP A 159 15.20 -1.30 -13.29
N SER A 160 14.71 -0.86 -14.46
CA SER A 160 14.48 0.56 -14.74
C SER A 160 13.21 1.16 -14.06
N GLN A 161 12.23 0.33 -13.70
CA GLN A 161 11.04 0.81 -12.97
C GLN A 161 11.26 0.85 -11.46
N GLU A 162 12.07 -0.07 -10.92
CA GLU A 162 12.45 -0.07 -9.51
C GLU A 162 13.41 1.09 -9.19
N GLU A 163 14.34 1.41 -10.09
CA GLU A 163 15.20 2.60 -9.96
C GLU A 163 14.39 3.90 -9.91
N SER A 164 13.33 4.02 -10.70
CA SER A 164 12.45 5.19 -10.72
C SER A 164 11.67 5.37 -9.39
N LEU A 165 11.22 4.29 -8.76
CA LEU A 165 10.51 4.35 -7.47
C LEU A 165 11.45 4.62 -6.31
N LEU A 166 12.62 3.99 -6.28
CA LEU A 166 13.64 4.25 -5.27
C LEU A 166 14.13 5.70 -5.32
N SER A 167 14.33 6.26 -6.51
CA SER A 167 14.78 7.65 -6.67
C SER A 167 13.76 8.69 -6.19
N GLN A 168 12.47 8.35 -6.14
CA GLN A 168 11.41 9.24 -5.61
C GLN A 168 11.37 9.28 -4.08
N PHE A 169 11.72 8.16 -3.41
CA PHE A 169 11.55 8.01 -1.96
C PHE A 169 12.87 7.83 -1.20
N ALA A 170 13.98 7.60 -1.89
CA ALA A 170 15.31 7.41 -1.32
C ALA A 170 16.35 8.31 -2.00
N THR A 171 17.28 8.83 -1.21
CA THR A 171 18.41 9.59 -1.75
C THR A 171 19.56 8.63 -2.00
N ASN A 172 20.12 8.65 -3.21
CA ASN A 172 21.29 7.87 -3.55
C ASN A 172 22.54 8.54 -2.96
N LEU A 173 23.05 8.03 -1.84
CA LEU A 173 24.20 8.59 -1.16
C LEU A 173 25.50 8.45 -1.96
N ASN A 174 25.64 7.40 -2.78
CA ASN A 174 26.82 7.25 -3.64
C ASN A 174 26.86 8.35 -4.70
N GLU A 175 25.73 8.70 -5.27
CA GLU A 175 25.59 9.79 -6.24
C GLU A 175 25.91 11.15 -5.60
N GLN A 176 25.41 11.39 -4.39
CA GLN A 176 25.73 12.58 -3.61
C GLN A 176 27.23 12.67 -3.25
N ALA A 177 27.84 11.52 -2.93
CA ALA A 177 29.27 11.44 -2.67
C ALA A 177 30.12 11.74 -3.94
N ALA A 178 29.71 11.21 -5.10
CA ALA A 178 30.35 11.47 -6.38
C ALA A 178 30.29 12.95 -6.80
N LEU A 179 29.16 13.62 -6.49
CA LEU A 179 28.96 15.06 -6.70
C LEU A 179 29.74 15.93 -5.70
N GLY A 180 30.37 15.35 -4.67
CA GLY A 180 31.10 16.10 -3.64
C GLY A 180 30.20 16.78 -2.60
N ASN A 181 28.93 16.44 -2.53
CA ASN A 181 27.96 17.04 -1.61
C ASN A 181 28.01 16.46 -0.20
N ILE A 182 28.90 15.49 0.06
CA ILE A 182 29.05 14.85 1.38
C ILE A 182 30.31 15.34 2.08
N ASP A 183 30.11 15.82 3.29
CA ASP A 183 31.22 16.28 4.14
C ASP A 183 32.15 15.12 4.55
N PRO A 184 33.46 15.38 4.74
CA PRO A 184 34.38 14.36 5.19
C PRO A 184 34.06 13.91 6.62
N LEU A 185 33.99 12.59 6.83
CA LEU A 185 33.75 12.00 8.13
C LEU A 185 35.05 12.08 8.99
N ILE A 186 34.95 12.78 10.10
CA ILE A 186 36.12 12.97 11.00
C ILE A 186 35.91 12.19 12.31
N GLY A 187 36.91 11.39 12.70
CA GLY A 187 36.95 10.74 14.02
C GLY A 187 36.06 9.52 14.21
N ARG A 188 35.47 8.95 13.16
CA ARG A 188 34.55 7.79 13.21
C ARG A 188 35.05 6.58 12.40
N ALA A 189 36.35 6.46 12.20
CA ALA A 189 36.93 5.40 11.35
C ALA A 189 36.61 3.98 11.87
N ALA A 190 36.65 3.77 13.19
CA ALA A 190 36.38 2.48 13.80
C ALA A 190 34.93 2.03 13.62
N GLU A 191 33.97 2.95 13.72
CA GLU A 191 32.55 2.66 13.51
C GLU A 191 32.27 2.32 12.04
N VAL A 192 32.84 3.07 11.10
CA VAL A 192 32.69 2.79 9.65
C VAL A 192 33.34 1.47 9.27
N GLU A 193 34.53 1.16 9.78
CA GLU A 193 35.18 -0.13 9.57
C GLU A 193 34.30 -1.27 10.10
N ARG A 194 33.67 -1.09 11.28
CA ARG A 194 32.77 -2.07 11.87
C ARG A 194 31.50 -2.26 11.04
N VAL A 195 30.92 -1.19 10.52
CA VAL A 195 29.75 -1.24 9.62
C VAL A 195 30.13 -1.98 8.34
N SER A 196 31.26 -1.67 7.73
CA SER A 196 31.76 -2.36 6.52
C SER A 196 31.93 -3.86 6.75
N GLN A 197 32.52 -4.26 7.88
CA GLN A 197 32.69 -5.68 8.26
C GLN A 197 31.33 -6.40 8.43
N ILE A 198 30.31 -5.71 8.91
CA ILE A 198 28.96 -6.28 9.07
C ILE A 198 28.29 -6.46 7.71
N LEU A 199 28.38 -5.46 6.82
CA LEU A 199 27.78 -5.49 5.48
C LEU A 199 28.35 -6.60 4.59
N VAL A 200 29.63 -6.93 4.73
CA VAL A 200 30.30 -8.02 3.97
C VAL A 200 29.87 -9.42 4.42
N ARG A 201 29.15 -9.56 5.54
CA ARG A 201 28.72 -10.89 6.02
C ARG A 201 27.69 -11.50 5.09
N ARG A 202 27.76 -12.83 4.91
CA ARG A 202 26.77 -13.60 4.13
C ARG A 202 25.39 -13.64 4.77
N ARG A 203 25.29 -13.49 6.09
CA ARG A 203 24.06 -13.49 6.87
C ARG A 203 24.17 -12.45 7.99
N LYS A 204 23.03 -11.87 8.39
CA LYS A 204 22.97 -10.83 9.43
C LYS A 204 23.83 -9.62 9.08
N ASN A 205 23.74 -9.19 7.83
CA ASN A 205 24.50 -8.06 7.26
C ASN A 205 23.83 -6.69 7.47
N ASN A 206 22.87 -6.60 8.37
CA ASN A 206 22.16 -5.35 8.67
C ASN A 206 22.77 -4.66 9.89
N PRO A 207 23.59 -3.62 9.75
CA PRO A 207 24.12 -2.85 10.87
C PRO A 207 23.01 -1.98 11.48
N LEU A 208 22.93 -1.95 12.81
CA LEU A 208 22.03 -1.07 13.55
C LEU A 208 22.87 -0.01 14.29
N LEU A 209 22.63 1.27 13.95
CA LEU A 209 23.28 2.40 14.61
C LEU A 209 22.36 2.95 15.72
N VAL A 210 22.78 2.81 16.97
CA VAL A 210 22.02 3.24 18.15
C VAL A 210 22.75 4.39 18.83
N GLY A 211 22.02 5.41 19.24
CA GLY A 211 22.56 6.58 19.94
C GLY A 211 21.54 7.72 20.04
N GLU A 212 21.83 8.73 20.81
CA GLU A 212 21.01 9.93 20.97
C GLU A 212 20.88 10.71 19.66
N SER A 213 19.90 11.62 19.61
CA SER A 213 19.74 12.50 18.45
C SER A 213 20.97 13.42 18.30
N GLY A 214 21.43 13.65 17.06
CA GLY A 214 22.56 14.55 16.79
C GLY A 214 23.96 13.96 16.95
N VAL A 215 24.12 12.68 17.37
CA VAL A 215 25.48 12.08 17.56
C VAL A 215 26.17 11.65 16.26
N GLY A 216 25.58 11.94 15.09
CA GLY A 216 26.20 11.67 13.78
C GLY A 216 25.93 10.27 13.22
N LYS A 217 24.78 9.64 13.52
CA LYS A 217 24.42 8.34 12.95
C LYS A 217 24.29 8.38 11.42
N THR A 218 23.69 9.42 10.88
CA THR A 218 23.55 9.64 9.44
C THR A 218 24.89 9.90 8.78
N ALA A 219 25.77 10.66 9.44
CA ALA A 219 27.12 10.96 8.95
C ALA A 219 27.97 9.67 8.76
N ILE A 220 27.70 8.61 9.52
CA ILE A 220 28.38 7.31 9.32
C ILE A 220 27.95 6.67 7.98
N ALA A 221 26.66 6.75 7.62
CA ALA A 221 26.17 6.24 6.34
C ALA A 221 26.71 7.06 5.15
N GLU A 222 26.71 8.39 5.28
CA GLU A 222 27.27 9.31 4.30
C GLU A 222 28.79 9.10 4.13
N GLY A 223 29.52 8.96 5.23
CA GLY A 223 30.97 8.66 5.21
C GLY A 223 31.27 7.31 4.58
N LEU A 224 30.42 6.28 4.80
CA LEU A 224 30.59 5.00 4.13
C LEU A 224 30.39 5.12 2.61
N ALA A 225 29.36 5.86 2.15
CA ALA A 225 29.12 6.10 0.73
C ALA A 225 30.34 6.78 0.08
N LYS A 226 30.97 7.74 0.75
CA LYS A 226 32.20 8.40 0.29
C LYS A 226 33.36 7.42 0.17
N LEU A 227 33.57 6.54 1.15
CA LEU A 227 34.61 5.52 1.10
C LEU A 227 34.39 4.48 0.01
N ILE A 228 33.13 4.17 -0.33
CA ILE A 228 32.78 3.30 -1.46
C ILE A 228 33.21 3.94 -2.78
N ILE A 229 32.93 5.22 -2.97
CA ILE A 229 33.34 5.95 -4.19
C ILE A 229 34.87 6.12 -4.27
N GLU A 230 35.54 6.28 -3.14
CA GLU A 230 37.01 6.38 -3.05
C GLU A 230 37.71 5.02 -3.11
N ASP A 231 36.99 3.92 -3.33
CA ASP A 231 37.49 2.52 -3.32
C ASP A 231 38.24 2.11 -2.02
N ALA A 232 37.97 2.84 -0.94
CA ALA A 232 38.59 2.64 0.39
C ALA A 232 37.81 1.63 1.25
N VAL A 233 37.06 0.72 0.66
CA VAL A 233 36.25 -0.31 1.31
C VAL A 233 36.70 -1.73 0.86
N PRO A 234 36.35 -2.80 1.64
CA PRO A 234 36.61 -4.18 1.23
C PRO A 234 36.02 -4.51 -0.15
N GLU A 235 36.68 -5.39 -0.93
CA GLU A 235 36.28 -5.75 -2.28
C GLU A 235 34.77 -6.07 -2.49
N PRO A 236 34.08 -6.78 -1.59
CA PRO A 236 32.66 -7.07 -1.75
C PRO A 236 31.74 -5.85 -1.69
N LEU A 237 32.21 -4.69 -1.26
CA LEU A 237 31.48 -3.41 -1.20
C LEU A 237 31.87 -2.44 -2.31
N LYS A 238 32.84 -2.79 -3.14
CA LYS A 238 33.17 -2.02 -4.34
C LYS A 238 32.11 -2.28 -5.39
N GLY A 239 31.49 -1.21 -5.89
CA GLY A 239 30.44 -1.26 -6.91
C GLY A 239 30.96 -1.31 -8.33
#